data_a1074bc1e716f46b91c451cb22c93988
#
_entry.id   a1074bc1e716f46b91c451cb22c93988
#
_cell.length_a   1.000
_cell.length_b   1.000
_cell.length_c   1.000
_cell.angle_alpha   90.00
_cell.angle_beta   90.00
_cell.angle_gamma   90.00
#
_symmetry.space_group_name_H-M   'P 1'
#
loop_
_entity.id
_entity.type
_entity.pdbx_description
1 polymer ?
#
loop_
_entity_poly.entity_id
_entity_poly.type
_entity_poly.pdbx_seq_one_letter_code
_entity_poly.pdbx_strand_id
1 'polypeptide(L)'
;MVGFLCIIGIYDRDPMTTNYEIKSQLAKLLATEDLVVEHKKVETAQFNVQSRVLTLPMWENTTNEVIDMLVSHEVGHALYTPDREWWKEYKMNPSIVNIVEDARIEKLMKRRYEGIAKTFFKGYTELHKKDFFQVKQKDISEMNLLDRINLQFKIGTHYNIPFSTDEMFYVNKVSLCETFDEVLKVSKQIFDYVLGEMEKKKEEEKEMESNESFGGGTGADLE
;
A
#
# COMPACT_ATOMS: atom_id res chain seq x y z
N MET A 1 0.98 14.21 -4.18
CA MET A 1 1.40 13.78 -2.84
C MET A 1 1.19 12.27 -2.79
N VAL A 2 2.28 11.52 -2.84
CA VAL A 2 2.23 10.05 -2.76
C VAL A 2 2.36 9.74 -1.28
N GLY A 3 1.29 9.33 -0.63
CA GLY A 3 1.27 9.05 0.81
C GLY A 3 1.00 7.58 1.07
N PHE A 4 1.73 7.02 1.98
CA PHE A 4 1.50 5.69 2.53
C PHE A 4 0.10 5.64 3.18
N LEU A 5 -0.65 4.57 2.99
CA LEU A 5 -2.02 4.41 3.48
C LEU A 5 -2.08 4.62 5.00
N CYS A 6 -2.90 5.58 5.45
CA CYS A 6 -3.03 6.02 6.83
C CYS A 6 -3.73 4.94 7.69
N ILE A 7 -3.04 4.41 8.69
CA ILE A 7 -3.65 3.60 9.76
C ILE A 7 -3.06 4.04 11.10
N ILE A 8 -3.90 4.57 11.97
CA ILE A 8 -3.56 5.08 13.31
C ILE A 8 -3.38 3.90 14.29
N GLY A 9 -2.23 3.78 14.90
CA GLY A 9 -1.96 2.80 15.96
C GLY A 9 -1.19 3.40 17.13
N ILE A 10 -1.67 3.21 18.34
CA ILE A 10 -1.11 3.69 19.61
C ILE A 10 0.05 2.78 20.03
N TYR A 11 1.20 3.37 20.40
CA TYR A 11 2.41 2.64 20.83
C TYR A 11 2.80 2.97 22.26
N ASP A 12 3.14 1.95 23.05
CA ASP A 12 3.70 2.09 24.39
C ASP A 12 5.05 1.36 24.52
N ARG A 13 6.08 2.11 24.97
CA ARG A 13 7.38 1.80 25.60
C ARG A 13 8.48 1.00 24.87
N ASP A 14 9.56 1.60 24.45
CA ASP A 14 10.92 1.75 25.04
C ASP A 14 11.83 2.55 24.08
N PRO A 15 12.56 3.62 24.47
CA PRO A 15 13.19 4.51 23.53
C PRO A 15 14.62 4.08 23.18
N MET A 16 14.81 3.37 22.09
CA MET A 16 16.07 3.50 21.34
C MET A 16 16.00 4.80 20.56
N THR A 17 16.72 5.81 21.01
CA THR A 17 16.76 7.12 20.34
C THR A 17 17.25 6.97 18.91
N THR A 18 16.35 7.13 17.95
CA THR A 18 16.70 7.14 16.52
C THR A 18 17.62 8.33 16.25
N ASN A 19 18.80 8.05 15.70
CA ASN A 19 19.70 9.13 15.28
C ASN A 19 19.24 9.66 13.91
N TYR A 20 18.42 10.68 13.91
CA TYR A 20 17.82 11.29 12.71
C TYR A 20 18.84 11.87 11.73
N GLU A 21 20.00 12.32 12.21
CA GLU A 21 21.08 12.82 11.34
C GLU A 21 21.64 11.69 10.46
N ILE A 22 21.89 10.52 11.05
CA ILE A 22 22.32 9.32 10.31
C ILE A 22 21.27 8.92 9.28
N LYS A 23 19.98 9.00 9.63
CA LYS A 23 18.90 8.66 8.69
C LYS A 23 18.81 9.65 7.51
N SER A 24 19.06 10.94 7.76
CA SER A 24 19.17 11.95 6.71
C SER A 24 20.36 11.69 5.78
N GLN A 25 21.51 11.32 6.32
CA GLN A 25 22.68 10.95 5.53
C GLN A 25 22.44 9.67 4.71
N LEU A 26 21.80 8.66 5.28
CA LEU A 26 21.40 7.44 4.58
C LEU A 26 20.49 7.74 3.39
N ALA A 27 19.48 8.61 3.56
CA ALA A 27 18.57 8.99 2.50
C ALA A 27 19.31 9.64 1.32
N LYS A 28 20.18 10.62 1.59
CA LYS A 28 20.98 11.31 0.58
C LYS A 28 21.93 10.35 -0.14
N LEU A 29 22.58 9.46 0.59
CA LEU A 29 23.49 8.48 0.02
C LEU A 29 22.77 7.49 -0.92
N LEU A 30 21.61 6.98 -0.50
CA LEU A 30 20.82 6.05 -1.31
C LEU A 30 20.19 6.74 -2.53
N ALA A 31 19.71 7.97 -2.38
CA ALA A 31 19.14 8.75 -3.47
C ALA A 31 20.18 9.18 -4.50
N THR A 32 21.48 9.16 -4.15
CA THR A 32 22.59 9.70 -4.97
C THR A 32 22.41 11.17 -5.32
N GLU A 33 21.65 11.91 -4.50
CA GLU A 33 21.44 13.35 -4.62
C GLU A 33 21.30 13.99 -3.23
N ASP A 34 21.51 15.30 -3.13
CA ASP A 34 21.36 16.07 -1.89
C ASP A 34 19.90 16.40 -1.61
N LEU A 35 19.15 15.40 -1.19
CA LEU A 35 17.73 15.58 -0.79
C LEU A 35 17.61 16.51 0.42
N VAL A 36 16.55 17.31 0.44
CA VAL A 36 16.11 17.97 1.67
C VAL A 36 15.37 16.96 2.53
N VAL A 37 15.91 16.65 3.72
CA VAL A 37 15.30 15.71 4.66
C VAL A 37 14.78 16.47 5.86
N GLU A 38 13.49 16.35 6.11
CA GLU A 38 12.81 16.98 7.24
C GLU A 38 12.29 15.91 8.21
N HIS A 39 12.37 16.18 9.50
CA HIS A 39 11.81 15.32 10.56
C HIS A 39 10.63 16.04 11.19
N LYS A 40 9.43 15.47 11.09
CA LYS A 40 8.19 16.10 11.54
C LYS A 40 7.31 15.10 12.31
N LYS A 41 6.41 15.63 13.14
CA LYS A 41 5.34 14.84 13.75
C LYS A 41 4.25 14.59 12.69
N VAL A 42 4.43 13.54 11.91
CA VAL A 42 3.52 13.09 10.85
C VAL A 42 3.20 11.62 11.03
N GLU A 43 2.09 11.17 10.47
CA GLU A 43 1.61 9.79 10.62
C GLU A 43 2.47 8.78 9.83
N THR A 44 3.10 9.21 8.75
CA THR A 44 3.95 8.35 7.90
C THR A 44 5.07 9.14 7.24
N ALA A 45 6.07 8.45 6.71
CA ALA A 45 7.04 9.02 5.81
C ALA A 45 6.38 9.42 4.48
N GLN A 46 6.92 10.41 3.81
CA GLN A 46 6.46 10.84 2.50
C GLN A 46 7.56 11.54 1.72
N PHE A 47 7.57 11.34 0.41
CA PHE A 47 8.44 12.06 -0.50
C PHE A 47 7.64 12.95 -1.44
N ASN A 48 8.00 14.22 -1.53
CA ASN A 48 7.43 15.13 -2.50
C ASN A 48 8.30 15.15 -3.76
N VAL A 49 7.79 14.59 -4.84
CA VAL A 49 8.53 14.44 -6.11
C VAL A 49 8.89 15.78 -6.73
N GLN A 50 8.04 16.80 -6.60
CA GLN A 50 8.26 18.14 -7.17
C GLN A 50 9.28 18.94 -6.39
N SER A 51 9.11 19.04 -5.06
CA SER A 51 10.00 19.83 -4.21
C SER A 51 11.26 19.08 -3.78
N ARG A 52 11.36 17.77 -4.06
CA ARG A 52 12.46 16.87 -3.66
C ARG A 52 12.69 16.85 -2.14
N VAL A 53 11.60 16.97 -1.37
CA VAL A 53 11.64 16.95 0.10
C VAL A 53 11.18 15.59 0.60
N LEU A 54 12.03 14.93 1.39
CA LEU A 54 11.72 13.74 2.15
C LEU A 54 11.32 14.13 3.57
N THR A 55 10.08 13.82 3.96
CA THR A 55 9.62 14.00 5.34
C THR A 55 9.60 12.65 6.05
N LEU A 56 10.34 12.54 7.15
CA LEU A 56 10.39 11.36 8.01
C LEU A 56 9.59 11.59 9.29
N PRO A 57 8.82 10.60 9.76
CA PRO A 57 8.06 10.72 10.99
C PRO A 57 8.97 10.71 12.22
N MET A 58 8.64 11.54 13.19
CA MET A 58 9.22 11.49 14.53
C MET A 58 8.33 10.67 15.44
N TRP A 59 8.32 9.36 15.23
CA TRP A 59 7.52 8.45 16.06
C TRP A 59 8.25 8.14 17.37
N GLU A 60 7.53 8.25 18.47
CA GLU A 60 7.96 7.68 19.73
C GLU A 60 7.92 6.15 19.62
N ASN A 61 8.90 5.44 20.13
CA ASN A 61 8.93 3.97 20.15
C ASN A 61 9.02 3.26 18.78
N THR A 62 9.67 3.88 17.79
CA THR A 62 10.02 3.19 16.55
C THR A 62 11.40 2.58 16.59
N THR A 63 11.60 1.47 15.88
CA THR A 63 12.92 0.83 15.75
C THR A 63 13.70 1.44 14.58
N ASN A 64 15.03 1.30 14.61
CA ASN A 64 15.87 1.70 13.50
C ASN A 64 15.50 0.95 12.21
N GLU A 65 15.12 -0.32 12.31
CA GLU A 65 14.70 -1.15 11.19
C GLU A 65 13.48 -0.56 10.46
N VAL A 66 12.50 -0.04 11.20
CA VAL A 66 11.32 0.61 10.62
C VAL A 66 11.72 1.92 9.91
N ILE A 67 12.52 2.78 10.57
CA ILE A 67 12.94 4.03 9.93
C ILE A 67 13.81 3.78 8.71
N ASP A 68 14.74 2.82 8.75
CA ASP A 68 15.59 2.47 7.60
C ASP A 68 14.75 1.94 6.43
N MET A 69 13.71 1.16 6.71
CA MET A 69 12.76 0.70 5.70
C MET A 69 11.98 1.88 5.11
N LEU A 70 11.45 2.79 5.94
CA LEU A 70 10.73 3.98 5.47
C LEU A 70 11.64 4.89 4.61
N VAL A 71 12.88 5.16 5.06
CA VAL A 71 13.87 5.89 4.26
C VAL A 71 14.09 5.21 2.91
N SER A 72 14.26 3.90 2.91
CA SER A 72 14.51 3.14 1.68
C SER A 72 13.33 3.18 0.72
N HIS A 73 12.11 3.14 1.25
CA HIS A 73 10.86 3.25 0.49
C HIS A 73 10.74 4.62 -0.18
N GLU A 74 10.87 5.70 0.61
CA GLU A 74 10.73 7.06 0.08
C GLU A 74 11.84 7.44 -0.90
N VAL A 75 13.07 6.95 -0.68
CA VAL A 75 14.15 7.07 -1.66
C VAL A 75 13.81 6.31 -2.94
N GLY A 76 13.09 5.21 -2.87
CA GLY A 76 12.54 4.53 -4.04
C GLY A 76 11.67 5.45 -4.88
N HIS A 77 10.77 6.21 -4.26
CA HIS A 77 9.99 7.25 -4.95
C HIS A 77 10.89 8.36 -5.52
N ALA A 78 11.90 8.80 -4.77
CA ALA A 78 12.83 9.82 -5.23
C ALA A 78 13.58 9.40 -6.52
N LEU A 79 13.94 8.13 -6.62
CA LEU A 79 14.71 7.59 -7.75
C LEU A 79 13.86 7.21 -8.95
N TYR A 80 12.64 6.73 -8.73
CA TYR A 80 11.90 6.01 -9.75
C TYR A 80 10.53 6.58 -10.08
N THR A 81 9.88 7.34 -9.18
CA THR A 81 8.57 7.94 -9.45
C THR A 81 8.73 9.27 -10.18
N PRO A 82 8.26 9.39 -11.42
CA PRO A 82 8.40 10.63 -12.18
C PRO A 82 7.45 11.72 -11.67
N ASP A 83 7.89 12.99 -11.77
CA ASP A 83 7.01 14.14 -11.64
C ASP A 83 6.13 14.27 -12.86
N ARG A 84 4.96 13.62 -12.83
CA ARG A 84 4.00 13.58 -13.93
C ARG A 84 2.59 13.77 -13.42
N GLU A 85 1.85 14.65 -14.05
CA GLU A 85 0.43 14.90 -13.76
C GLU A 85 -0.47 13.82 -14.40
N TRP A 86 -0.22 12.55 -14.09
CA TRP A 86 -0.91 11.39 -14.65
C TRP A 86 -2.44 11.41 -14.42
N TRP A 87 -2.90 12.06 -13.36
CA TRP A 87 -4.34 12.21 -13.03
C TRP A 87 -5.11 13.03 -14.06
N LYS A 88 -4.44 13.80 -14.90
CA LYS A 88 -5.07 14.49 -16.04
C LYS A 88 -5.47 13.53 -17.14
N GLU A 89 -4.69 12.47 -17.33
CA GLU A 89 -4.89 11.44 -18.35
C GLU A 89 -5.75 10.27 -17.84
N TYR A 90 -5.48 9.83 -16.60
CA TYR A 90 -6.14 8.68 -15.98
C TYR A 90 -7.08 9.14 -14.86
N LYS A 91 -8.40 8.97 -15.09
CA LYS A 91 -9.43 9.27 -14.08
C LYS A 91 -9.65 8.05 -13.19
N MET A 92 -8.74 7.82 -12.24
CA MET A 92 -8.82 6.72 -11.27
C MET A 92 -8.37 7.18 -9.88
N ASN A 93 -8.67 6.36 -8.87
CA ASN A 93 -8.28 6.65 -7.49
C ASN A 93 -6.74 6.63 -7.36
N PRO A 94 -6.11 7.71 -6.86
CA PRO A 94 -4.66 7.76 -6.64
C PRO A 94 -4.12 6.64 -5.75
N SER A 95 -4.90 6.13 -4.80
CA SER A 95 -4.48 5.04 -3.90
C SER A 95 -4.13 3.77 -4.66
N ILE A 96 -4.79 3.49 -5.79
CA ILE A 96 -4.49 2.31 -6.63
C ILE A 96 -3.09 2.45 -7.25
N VAL A 97 -2.82 3.63 -7.81
CA VAL A 97 -1.52 3.93 -8.41
C VAL A 97 -0.41 3.83 -7.37
N ASN A 98 -0.64 4.36 -6.17
CA ASN A 98 0.33 4.28 -5.08
C ASN A 98 0.66 2.83 -4.70
N ILE A 99 -0.34 1.96 -4.53
CA ILE A 99 -0.12 0.55 -4.17
C ILE A 99 0.72 -0.16 -5.23
N VAL A 100 0.42 0.05 -6.51
CA VAL A 100 1.16 -0.58 -7.62
C VAL A 100 2.56 0.01 -7.75
N GLU A 101 2.70 1.33 -7.57
CA GLU A 101 3.99 2.01 -7.60
C GLU A 101 4.89 1.60 -6.43
N ASP A 102 4.34 1.49 -5.21
CA ASP A 102 5.05 0.98 -4.03
C ASP A 102 5.69 -0.39 -4.32
N ALA A 103 4.92 -1.32 -4.88
CA ALA A 103 5.42 -2.64 -5.23
C ALA A 103 6.57 -2.56 -6.27
N ARG A 104 6.44 -1.66 -7.27
CA ARG A 104 7.47 -1.47 -8.30
C ARG A 104 8.74 -0.84 -7.74
N ILE A 105 8.63 0.28 -7.01
CA ILE A 105 9.81 0.98 -6.49
C ILE A 105 10.59 0.13 -5.51
N GLU A 106 9.90 -0.60 -4.62
CA GLU A 106 10.57 -1.50 -3.69
C GLU A 106 11.30 -2.64 -4.40
N LYS A 107 10.72 -3.21 -5.47
CA LYS A 107 11.37 -4.19 -6.32
C LYS A 107 12.64 -3.61 -6.95
N LEU A 108 12.58 -2.40 -7.50
CA LEU A 108 13.73 -1.73 -8.11
C LEU A 108 14.81 -1.40 -7.09
N MET A 109 14.43 -0.94 -5.87
CA MET A 109 15.35 -0.72 -4.76
C MET A 109 16.07 -2.01 -4.34
N LYS A 110 15.32 -3.10 -4.17
CA LYS A 110 15.88 -4.42 -3.81
C LYS A 110 16.85 -4.96 -4.88
N ARG A 111 16.64 -4.60 -6.15
CA ARG A 111 17.51 -4.96 -7.25
C ARG A 111 18.78 -4.09 -7.32
N ARG A 112 18.64 -2.80 -7.00
CA ARG A 112 19.77 -1.84 -7.06
C ARG A 112 20.73 -1.99 -5.89
N TYR A 113 20.21 -2.29 -4.70
CA TYR A 113 21.00 -2.34 -3.47
C TYR A 113 20.85 -3.71 -2.80
N GLU A 114 21.88 -4.56 -2.88
CA GLU A 114 21.82 -5.96 -2.44
C GLU A 114 21.35 -6.14 -0.98
N GLY A 115 21.77 -5.29 -0.06
CA GLY A 115 21.42 -5.40 1.36
C GLY A 115 19.98 -4.95 1.71
N ILE A 116 19.33 -4.19 0.82
CA ILE A 116 18.11 -3.46 1.17
C ILE A 116 16.88 -4.37 1.31
N ALA A 117 16.88 -5.54 0.65
CA ALA A 117 15.83 -6.54 0.81
C ALA A 117 15.68 -6.98 2.29
N LYS A 118 16.81 -7.10 3.01
CA LYS A 118 16.82 -7.42 4.43
C LYS A 118 16.25 -6.27 5.28
N THR A 119 16.51 -5.02 4.89
CA THR A 119 15.95 -3.83 5.53
C THR A 119 14.44 -3.80 5.40
N PHE A 120 13.90 -3.99 4.19
CA PHE A 120 12.45 -4.09 3.96
C PHE A 120 11.82 -5.21 4.77
N PHE A 121 12.40 -6.42 4.73
CA PHE A 121 11.90 -7.57 5.49
C PHE A 121 11.84 -7.28 6.99
N LYS A 122 12.90 -6.75 7.58
CA LYS A 122 12.94 -6.42 9.01
C LYS A 122 11.96 -5.33 9.39
N GLY A 123 11.90 -4.23 8.63
CA GLY A 123 10.99 -3.12 8.88
C GLY A 123 9.53 -3.55 8.83
N TYR A 124 9.13 -4.30 7.80
CA TYR A 124 7.77 -4.84 7.70
C TYR A 124 7.47 -5.88 8.77
N THR A 125 8.45 -6.71 9.16
CA THR A 125 8.29 -7.63 10.29
C THR A 125 8.00 -6.90 11.59
N GLU A 126 8.71 -5.80 11.88
CA GLU A 126 8.45 -5.00 13.08
C GLU A 126 7.09 -4.29 13.04
N LEU A 127 6.71 -3.72 11.90
CA LEU A 127 5.38 -3.15 11.72
C LEU A 127 4.27 -4.20 11.89
N HIS A 128 4.48 -5.40 11.33
CA HIS A 128 3.55 -6.51 11.51
C HIS A 128 3.42 -6.96 12.96
N LYS A 129 4.53 -7.11 13.71
CA LYS A 129 4.50 -7.45 15.13
C LYS A 129 3.66 -6.46 15.94
N LYS A 130 3.71 -5.19 15.58
CA LYS A 130 2.96 -4.09 16.20
C LYS A 130 1.53 -3.95 15.69
N ASP A 131 1.09 -4.87 14.82
CA ASP A 131 -0.22 -4.84 14.15
C ASP A 131 -0.53 -3.54 13.40
N PHE A 132 0.51 -2.92 12.84
CA PHE A 132 0.39 -1.69 12.07
C PHE A 132 -0.65 -1.81 10.93
N PHE A 133 -0.71 -2.98 10.30
CA PHE A 133 -1.66 -3.26 9.22
C PHE A 133 -3.05 -3.67 9.72
N GLN A 134 -3.26 -3.78 11.04
CA GLN A 134 -4.53 -4.16 11.66
C GLN A 134 -5.13 -5.47 11.11
N VAL A 135 -4.28 -6.46 10.86
CA VAL A 135 -4.70 -7.74 10.26
C VAL A 135 -4.90 -8.86 11.27
N LYS A 136 -4.45 -8.69 12.54
CA LYS A 136 -4.51 -9.76 13.54
C LYS A 136 -5.94 -10.19 13.92
N GLN A 137 -6.91 -9.27 13.78
CA GLN A 137 -8.30 -9.50 14.17
C GLN A 137 -9.25 -9.45 12.97
N LYS A 138 -8.71 -9.36 11.74
CA LYS A 138 -9.52 -9.29 10.51
C LYS A 138 -9.38 -10.57 9.71
N ASP A 139 -10.47 -11.00 9.10
CA ASP A 139 -10.40 -11.99 8.05
C ASP A 139 -9.87 -11.32 6.77
N ILE A 140 -8.64 -11.67 6.38
CA ILE A 140 -8.00 -11.10 5.21
C ILE A 140 -8.79 -11.44 3.92
N SER A 141 -9.54 -12.55 3.90
CA SER A 141 -10.35 -12.94 2.75
C SER A 141 -11.51 -11.99 2.46
N GLU A 142 -12.00 -11.29 3.48
CA GLU A 142 -13.08 -10.29 3.38
C GLU A 142 -12.58 -8.89 2.99
N MET A 143 -11.26 -8.67 3.01
CA MET A 143 -10.68 -7.39 2.61
C MET A 143 -10.82 -7.18 1.10
N ASN A 144 -10.94 -5.93 0.68
CA ASN A 144 -10.97 -5.62 -0.75
C ASN A 144 -9.65 -6.02 -1.46
N LEU A 145 -9.72 -6.19 -2.77
CA LEU A 145 -8.57 -6.63 -3.58
C LEU A 145 -7.35 -5.72 -3.42
N LEU A 146 -7.53 -4.41 -3.36
CA LEU A 146 -6.43 -3.45 -3.27
C LEU A 146 -5.67 -3.57 -1.95
N ASP A 147 -6.39 -3.70 -0.84
CA ASP A 147 -5.78 -3.92 0.48
C ASP A 147 -5.02 -5.23 0.51
N ARG A 148 -5.58 -6.30 -0.07
CA ARG A 148 -4.90 -7.60 -0.16
C ARG A 148 -3.66 -7.55 -1.05
N ILE A 149 -3.68 -6.85 -2.18
CA ILE A 149 -2.50 -6.60 -3.02
C ILE A 149 -1.43 -5.85 -2.20
N ASN A 150 -1.80 -4.77 -1.51
CA ASN A 150 -0.87 -4.02 -0.67
C ASN A 150 -0.21 -4.90 0.41
N LEU A 151 -1.02 -5.69 1.12
CA LEU A 151 -0.53 -6.64 2.12
C LEU A 151 0.40 -7.70 1.51
N GLN A 152 0.08 -8.23 0.32
CA GLN A 152 0.89 -9.23 -0.38
C GLN A 152 2.32 -8.75 -0.60
N PHE A 153 2.51 -7.52 -1.08
CA PHE A 153 3.85 -6.98 -1.36
C PHE A 153 4.60 -6.52 -0.11
N LYS A 154 3.91 -6.20 0.98
CA LYS A 154 4.51 -5.73 2.24
C LYS A 154 4.75 -6.86 3.24
N ILE A 155 3.76 -7.70 3.48
CA ILE A 155 3.80 -8.75 4.52
C ILE A 155 3.38 -10.14 4.02
N GLY A 156 3.27 -10.37 2.72
CA GLY A 156 2.91 -11.67 2.16
C GLY A 156 3.86 -12.83 2.53
N THR A 157 5.06 -12.52 3.04
CA THR A 157 5.97 -13.52 3.62
C THR A 157 5.51 -14.04 4.98
N HIS A 158 4.59 -13.34 5.65
CA HIS A 158 4.05 -13.68 6.96
C HIS A 158 2.64 -14.28 6.89
N TYR A 159 1.92 -14.03 5.78
CA TYR A 159 0.56 -14.48 5.56
C TYR A 159 0.38 -15.09 4.18
N ASN A 160 -0.40 -16.15 4.11
CA ASN A 160 -0.93 -16.62 2.84
C ASN A 160 -2.16 -15.77 2.49
N ILE A 161 -1.95 -14.69 1.72
CA ILE A 161 -3.02 -13.80 1.30
C ILE A 161 -3.86 -14.51 0.25
N PRO A 162 -5.19 -14.71 0.47
CA PRO A 162 -6.04 -15.40 -0.48
C PRO A 162 -6.35 -14.52 -1.69
N PHE A 163 -6.26 -15.12 -2.89
CA PHE A 163 -6.67 -14.50 -4.15
C PHE A 163 -7.41 -15.53 -5.00
N SER A 164 -8.45 -15.10 -5.71
CA SER A 164 -9.05 -15.89 -6.76
C SER A 164 -8.09 -16.02 -7.97
N THR A 165 -8.42 -16.89 -8.92
CA THR A 165 -7.63 -17.03 -10.16
C THR A 165 -7.54 -15.71 -10.92
N ASP A 166 -8.65 -14.99 -11.02
CA ASP A 166 -8.73 -13.70 -11.73
C ASP A 166 -7.95 -12.61 -10.99
N GLU A 167 -8.05 -12.57 -9.66
CA GLU A 167 -7.29 -11.62 -8.83
C GLU A 167 -5.79 -11.89 -8.88
N MET A 168 -5.37 -13.15 -8.89
CA MET A 168 -3.97 -13.55 -9.01
C MET A 168 -3.34 -13.06 -10.31
N PHE A 169 -4.13 -12.95 -11.40
CA PHE A 169 -3.68 -12.35 -12.65
C PHE A 169 -3.22 -10.90 -12.44
N TYR A 170 -3.94 -10.09 -11.65
CA TYR A 170 -3.55 -8.72 -11.34
C TYR A 170 -2.36 -8.65 -10.38
N VAL A 171 -2.30 -9.51 -9.36
CA VAL A 171 -1.13 -9.63 -8.46
C VAL A 171 0.14 -9.88 -9.28
N ASN A 172 0.08 -10.81 -10.25
CA ASN A 172 1.21 -11.12 -11.12
C ASN A 172 1.58 -9.91 -12.01
N LYS A 173 0.61 -9.19 -12.56
CA LYS A 173 0.88 -7.97 -13.33
C LYS A 173 1.57 -6.90 -12.51
N VAL A 174 1.13 -6.66 -11.28
CA VAL A 174 1.78 -5.72 -10.35
C VAL A 174 3.24 -6.12 -10.12
N SER A 175 3.51 -7.40 -9.86
CA SER A 175 4.87 -7.90 -9.63
C SER A 175 5.81 -7.70 -10.83
N LEU A 176 5.27 -7.64 -12.04
CA LEU A 176 6.03 -7.51 -13.29
C LEU A 176 6.24 -6.06 -13.72
N CYS A 177 5.58 -5.06 -13.13
CA CYS A 177 5.76 -3.66 -13.50
C CYS A 177 7.23 -3.22 -13.37
N GLU A 178 7.80 -2.69 -14.45
CA GLU A 178 9.18 -2.15 -14.50
C GLU A 178 9.17 -0.63 -14.69
N THR A 179 8.19 -0.11 -15.40
CA THR A 179 8.06 1.31 -15.75
C THR A 179 6.83 1.93 -15.08
N PHE A 180 6.85 3.25 -14.91
CA PHE A 180 5.69 3.98 -14.37
C PHE A 180 4.49 3.94 -15.33
N ASP A 181 4.70 3.87 -16.64
CA ASP A 181 3.61 3.69 -17.60
C ASP A 181 2.91 2.32 -17.45
N GLU A 182 3.66 1.27 -17.11
CA GLU A 182 3.08 -0.03 -16.77
C GLU A 182 2.28 0.04 -15.47
N VAL A 183 2.77 0.77 -14.47
CA VAL A 183 2.00 1.05 -13.23
C VAL A 183 0.66 1.67 -13.55
N LEU A 184 0.62 2.72 -14.38
CA LEU A 184 -0.63 3.39 -14.75
C LEU A 184 -1.59 2.46 -15.49
N LYS A 185 -1.08 1.66 -16.44
CA LYS A 185 -1.88 0.67 -17.18
C LYS A 185 -2.45 -0.42 -16.28
N VAL A 186 -1.62 -0.99 -15.39
CA VAL A 186 -2.05 -2.05 -14.47
C VAL A 186 -3.03 -1.49 -13.44
N SER A 187 -2.76 -0.30 -12.90
CA SER A 187 -3.68 0.39 -11.99
C SER A 187 -5.05 0.63 -12.62
N LYS A 188 -5.10 1.04 -13.90
CA LYS A 188 -6.36 1.22 -14.62
C LYS A 188 -7.11 -0.10 -14.79
N GLN A 189 -6.42 -1.18 -15.11
CA GLN A 189 -7.03 -2.51 -15.24
C GLN A 189 -7.60 -3.00 -13.91
N ILE A 190 -6.87 -2.81 -12.80
CA ILE A 190 -7.36 -3.16 -11.45
C ILE A 190 -8.59 -2.30 -11.09
N PHE A 191 -8.54 -1.00 -11.39
CA PHE A 191 -9.66 -0.10 -11.15
C PHE A 191 -10.93 -0.54 -11.89
N ASP A 192 -10.81 -0.87 -13.18
CA ASP A 192 -11.94 -1.33 -14.01
C ASP A 192 -12.49 -2.67 -13.50
N TYR A 193 -11.62 -3.59 -13.11
CA TYR A 193 -12.02 -4.87 -12.53
C TYR A 193 -12.81 -4.67 -11.22
N VAL A 194 -12.30 -3.85 -10.30
CA VAL A 194 -12.96 -3.57 -9.02
C VAL A 194 -14.33 -2.91 -9.23
N LEU A 195 -14.44 -1.97 -10.18
CA LEU A 195 -15.72 -1.35 -10.52
C LEU A 195 -16.71 -2.39 -11.05
N GLY A 196 -16.29 -3.24 -11.98
CA GLY A 196 -17.14 -4.29 -12.51
C GLY A 196 -17.64 -5.29 -11.45
N GLU A 197 -16.79 -5.66 -10.49
CA GLU A 197 -17.20 -6.52 -9.39
C GLU A 197 -18.18 -5.83 -8.43
N MET A 198 -18.01 -4.51 -8.19
CA MET A 198 -18.95 -3.73 -7.39
C MET A 198 -20.33 -3.59 -8.06
N GLU A 199 -20.35 -3.45 -9.38
CA GLU A 199 -21.59 -3.38 -10.16
C GLU A 199 -22.34 -4.71 -10.13
N LYS A 200 -21.66 -5.83 -10.35
CA LYS A 200 -22.26 -7.19 -10.25
C LYS A 200 -22.87 -7.45 -8.87
N LYS A 201 -22.16 -7.14 -7.79
CA LYS A 201 -22.69 -7.30 -6.42
C LYS A 201 -23.97 -6.50 -6.19
N LYS A 202 -24.01 -5.25 -6.69
CA LYS A 202 -25.22 -4.41 -6.57
C LYS A 202 -26.41 -4.95 -7.37
N GLU A 203 -26.13 -5.58 -8.49
CA GLU A 203 -27.18 -6.24 -9.31
C GLU A 203 -27.71 -7.49 -8.59
N GLU A 204 -26.81 -8.33 -8.06
CA GLU A 204 -27.18 -9.51 -7.28
C GLU A 204 -28.00 -9.15 -6.02
N GLU A 205 -27.59 -8.11 -5.28
CA GLU A 205 -28.34 -7.61 -4.11
C GLU A 205 -29.76 -7.16 -4.50
N LYS A 206 -29.91 -6.42 -5.59
CA LYS A 206 -31.25 -5.98 -6.09
C LYS A 206 -32.13 -7.15 -6.52
N GLU A 207 -31.54 -8.17 -7.16
CA GLU A 207 -32.28 -9.37 -7.56
C GLU A 207 -32.75 -10.17 -6.33
N MET A 208 -31.92 -10.27 -5.27
CA MET A 208 -32.31 -10.90 -4.01
C MET A 208 -33.46 -10.15 -3.34
N GLU A 209 -33.36 -8.82 -3.20
CA GLU A 209 -34.41 -8.00 -2.62
C GLU A 209 -35.74 -8.10 -3.42
N SER A 210 -35.69 -8.16 -4.72
CA SER A 210 -36.86 -8.31 -5.58
C SER A 210 -37.53 -9.68 -5.44
N ASN A 211 -36.77 -10.74 -5.25
CA ASN A 211 -37.26 -12.10 -5.05
C ASN A 211 -37.89 -12.30 -3.65
N GLU A 212 -37.34 -11.68 -2.60
CA GLU A 212 -37.94 -11.71 -1.25
C GLU A 212 -39.26 -10.97 -1.21
N SER A 213 -39.39 -9.87 -1.96
CA SER A 213 -40.66 -9.12 -2.07
C SER A 213 -41.79 -9.90 -2.77
N PHE A 214 -41.47 -10.88 -3.59
CA PHE A 214 -42.48 -11.69 -4.32
C PHE A 214 -42.90 -12.97 -3.60
N GLY A 215 -42.13 -13.40 -2.54
CA GLY A 215 -42.40 -14.61 -1.76
C GLY A 215 -43.35 -14.43 -0.57
N GLY A 216 -43.82 -13.24 -0.29
CA GLY A 216 -44.64 -12.86 0.88
C GLY A 216 -46.15 -12.81 0.67
N GLY A 217 -46.73 -13.63 -0.18
CA GLY A 217 -48.16 -13.54 -0.45
C GLY A 217 -48.83 -14.82 -0.89
N THR A 218 -48.99 -15.85 -0.02
CA THR A 218 -50.08 -16.82 -0.09
C THR A 218 -50.16 -17.58 1.23
N GLY A 219 -50.91 -17.07 2.14
CA GLY A 219 -51.46 -17.73 3.32
C GLY A 219 -52.87 -17.20 3.53
N ALA A 220 -53.72 -17.42 2.50
CA ALA A 220 -55.13 -17.06 2.63
C ALA A 220 -55.89 -18.19 3.34
N ASP A 221 -56.60 -17.79 4.34
CA ASP A 221 -57.83 -18.36 4.86
C ASP A 221 -58.47 -19.52 4.08
N LEU A 222 -58.68 -20.62 4.74
CA LEU A 222 -59.83 -21.48 4.55
C LEU A 222 -60.21 -22.05 5.92
N GLU A 223 -61.32 -21.51 6.46
CA GLU A 223 -62.33 -22.03 7.41
C GLU A 223 -61.83 -22.92 8.57
#